data_ec290cbbf4929728877f91ea95493576
#
_entry.id   ec290cbbf4929728877f91ea95493576
#
_cell.length_a   1.000
_cell.length_b   1.000
_cell.length_c   1.000
_cell.angle_alpha   90.00
_cell.angle_beta   90.00
_cell.angle_gamma   90.00
#
_symmetry.space_group_name_H-M   'P 1'
#
loop_
_entity.id
_entity.type
_entity.pdbx_description
1 polymer ?
#
loop_
_entity_poly.entity_id
_entity_poly.type
_entity_poly.pdbx_seq_one_letter_code
_entity_poly.pdbx_strand_id
1 'polypeptide(L)'
;YKSPFDEPLSMRMYNRTGVLRLKSTDRKSDKSYSKLRAVVSSPISGYKLSDATFVKAPTDVQREKETTTGGVNYTDDFVLFQTQSEGGTVSVRIDYLDKNNTVVQSKAIDGTFPILPDDTVQVAFALNNVDEPIIQDYTVTIASEGWNEEDINPEAPMRIPDGYRYVSPEENLESICKSMLADASVNEVKLFLKAGATYKLGTQTEIPKALYIMGQAPGDGEELAFMEMGNMSINCPDAIIEVFHFENLKIKVTTSDFFKFKNQAFHVSTISWKNCEISDLVRTMWYQEVNAAQKQIADHIVIENCRFLGLNSGGSGLFGLSTKQDAPVHNFVFKNSTFHANNLTKALITGLGSMTGELNVTIENCTFVSMAPAAMTFFDLNPKNTSSFH
;
A
#
# COMPACT_ATOMS: atom_id res chain seq x y z
N TYR A 1 -17.20 13.42 35.04
CA TYR A 1 -15.93 13.65 34.32
C TYR A 1 -16.03 12.92 32.98
N LYS A 2 -16.24 13.61 31.87
CA LYS A 2 -16.02 13.02 30.54
C LYS A 2 -14.50 12.95 30.33
N SER A 3 -13.99 11.78 30.00
CA SER A 3 -12.60 11.61 29.60
C SER A 3 -12.36 12.48 28.36
N PRO A 4 -11.26 13.23 28.27
CA PRO A 4 -10.93 13.98 27.05
C PRO A 4 -10.63 13.08 25.84
N PHE A 5 -10.77 11.75 25.99
CA PHE A 5 -10.54 10.73 24.98
C PHE A 5 -11.80 9.98 24.57
N ASP A 6 -13.00 10.50 24.91
CA ASP A 6 -14.28 9.87 24.53
C ASP A 6 -14.62 9.98 23.04
N GLU A 7 -13.85 10.73 22.25
CA GLU A 7 -13.91 10.72 20.81
C GLU A 7 -12.64 10.07 20.22
N PRO A 8 -12.79 9.18 19.24
CA PRO A 8 -11.62 8.58 18.61
C PRO A 8 -10.76 9.67 17.98
N LEU A 9 -9.51 9.78 18.40
CA LEU A 9 -8.54 10.65 17.80
C LEU A 9 -8.22 10.10 16.40
N SER A 10 -8.87 10.61 15.37
CA SER A 10 -8.48 10.30 14.01
C SER A 10 -7.29 11.16 13.62
N MET A 11 -6.10 10.56 13.56
CA MET A 11 -4.92 11.23 13.04
C MET A 11 -4.71 10.75 11.60
N ARG A 12 -4.98 11.60 10.62
CA ARG A 12 -4.56 11.35 9.24
C ARG A 12 -3.10 11.76 9.10
N MET A 13 -2.25 10.83 8.75
CA MET A 13 -0.88 11.10 8.36
C MET A 13 -0.82 11.22 6.84
N TYR A 14 -0.48 12.39 6.36
CA TYR A 14 -0.25 12.64 4.93
C TYR A 14 1.25 12.56 4.66
N ASN A 15 1.63 11.96 3.53
CA ASN A 15 2.97 12.14 3.02
C ASN A 15 3.16 13.62 2.68
N ARG A 16 4.26 14.19 3.13
CA ARG A 16 4.61 15.61 2.93
C ARG A 16 5.85 15.76 2.07
N THR A 17 6.25 14.70 1.37
CA THR A 17 7.42 14.70 0.50
C THR A 17 7.02 14.48 -0.94
N GLY A 18 7.72 15.13 -1.85
CA GLY A 18 7.67 14.91 -3.29
C GLY A 18 9.07 14.73 -3.85
N VAL A 19 9.16 14.46 -5.13
CA VAL A 19 10.43 14.24 -5.83
C VAL A 19 10.67 15.37 -6.84
N LEU A 20 11.83 16.00 -6.75
CA LEU A 20 12.34 16.85 -7.82
C LEU A 20 13.37 16.03 -8.62
N ARG A 21 13.02 15.62 -9.82
CA ARG A 21 13.89 14.87 -10.75
C ARG A 21 14.57 15.83 -11.70
N LEU A 22 15.88 15.89 -11.63
CA LEU A 22 16.69 16.68 -12.57
C LEU A 22 17.26 15.75 -13.64
N LYS A 23 17.05 16.09 -14.92
CA LYS A 23 17.51 15.26 -16.04
C LYS A 23 18.13 16.14 -17.13
N SER A 24 19.39 15.87 -17.48
CA SER A 24 19.97 16.50 -18.66
C SER A 24 19.43 15.90 -19.96
N THR A 25 19.17 16.74 -20.94
CA THR A 25 18.68 16.31 -22.26
C THR A 25 19.81 15.88 -23.19
N ASP A 26 21.05 16.21 -22.86
CA ASP A 26 22.23 15.93 -23.67
C ASP A 26 23.38 15.39 -22.81
N ARG A 27 24.35 14.79 -23.49
CA ARG A 27 25.65 14.43 -22.93
C ARG A 27 26.70 15.36 -23.53
N LYS A 28 27.29 16.20 -22.71
CA LYS A 28 28.45 16.96 -23.12
C LYS A 28 29.65 16.59 -22.29
N SER A 29 30.76 16.29 -22.96
CA SER A 29 32.06 16.18 -22.34
C SER A 29 32.84 17.48 -22.66
N ASP A 30 32.92 18.33 -21.66
CA ASP A 30 33.84 19.45 -21.67
C ASP A 30 35.02 19.10 -20.77
N LYS A 31 36.24 19.35 -21.23
CA LYS A 31 37.44 19.11 -20.42
C LYS A 31 37.65 20.14 -19.33
N SER A 32 36.86 21.20 -19.31
CA SER A 32 36.98 22.30 -18.33
C SER A 32 36.43 21.95 -16.95
N TYR A 33 35.58 20.95 -16.82
CA TYR A 33 35.05 20.50 -15.54
C TYR A 33 35.12 18.97 -15.38
N SER A 34 35.20 18.51 -14.14
CA SER A 34 35.25 17.09 -13.79
C SER A 34 34.01 16.58 -13.08
N LYS A 35 33.22 17.47 -12.53
CA LYS A 35 31.97 17.15 -11.82
C LYS A 35 30.87 18.16 -12.11
N LEU A 36 29.63 17.70 -11.97
CA LEU A 36 28.45 18.54 -11.89
C LEU A 36 27.87 18.44 -10.50
N ARG A 37 27.48 19.58 -9.93
CA ARG A 37 26.76 19.67 -8.67
C ARG A 37 25.42 20.34 -8.92
N ALA A 38 24.34 19.64 -8.67
CA ALA A 38 23.03 20.28 -8.60
C ALA A 38 22.80 20.82 -7.17
N VAL A 39 22.31 22.02 -7.10
CA VAL A 39 22.00 22.76 -5.85
C VAL A 39 20.54 23.15 -5.90
N VAL A 40 19.77 22.64 -4.94
CA VAL A 40 18.36 23.01 -4.75
C VAL A 40 18.30 24.00 -3.60
N SER A 41 17.90 25.22 -3.90
CA SER A 41 17.87 26.32 -2.93
C SER A 41 16.49 26.47 -2.28
N SER A 42 16.53 26.89 -1.02
CA SER A 42 15.32 27.14 -0.21
C SER A 42 14.40 25.93 0.01
N PRO A 43 14.92 24.72 0.19
CA PRO A 43 14.07 23.58 0.44
C PRO A 43 13.38 23.71 1.82
N ILE A 44 12.23 23.06 1.94
CA ILE A 44 11.55 22.89 3.23
C ILE A 44 12.22 21.72 3.96
N SER A 45 12.53 21.88 5.24
CA SER A 45 13.14 20.85 6.09
C SER A 45 12.16 20.17 7.05
N GLY A 46 10.97 20.72 7.19
CA GLY A 46 9.99 20.19 8.11
C GLY A 46 8.69 20.97 8.14
N TYR A 47 7.75 20.43 8.93
CA TYR A 47 6.46 21.03 9.18
C TYR A 47 6.19 21.07 10.67
N LYS A 48 5.91 22.24 11.21
CA LYS A 48 5.65 22.44 12.62
C LYS A 48 4.17 22.30 12.89
N LEU A 49 3.79 21.23 13.60
CA LEU A 49 2.39 20.89 13.85
C LEU A 49 1.64 21.88 14.75
N SER A 50 2.38 22.57 15.65
CA SER A 50 1.77 23.48 16.64
C SER A 50 1.10 24.72 16.02
N ASP A 51 1.58 25.16 14.89
CA ASP A 51 1.12 26.39 14.21
C ASP A 51 0.91 26.18 12.70
N ALA A 52 0.95 24.92 12.25
CA ALA A 52 0.75 24.53 10.85
C ALA A 52 1.68 25.28 9.87
N THR A 53 2.96 25.49 10.25
CA THR A 53 3.90 26.23 9.42
C THR A 53 5.02 25.35 8.85
N PHE A 54 5.46 25.68 7.64
CA PHE A 54 6.63 25.05 7.03
C PHE A 54 7.92 25.66 7.52
N VAL A 55 8.93 24.83 7.79
CA VAL A 55 10.24 25.23 8.24
C VAL A 55 11.22 25.15 7.09
N LYS A 56 11.84 26.26 6.71
CA LYS A 56 12.88 26.25 5.68
C LYS A 56 14.16 25.58 6.19
N ALA A 57 14.84 24.84 5.33
CA ALA A 57 16.14 24.32 5.64
C ALA A 57 17.17 25.47 5.82
N PRO A 58 18.10 25.34 6.76
CA PRO A 58 19.15 26.34 6.96
C PRO A 58 20.17 26.34 5.82
N THR A 59 20.23 25.29 5.03
CA THR A 59 21.20 25.11 3.94
C THR A 59 20.52 24.53 2.70
N ASP A 60 21.10 24.81 1.54
CA ASP A 60 20.70 24.20 0.28
C ASP A 60 21.00 22.70 0.26
N VAL A 61 20.18 21.93 -0.48
CA VAL A 61 20.44 20.51 -0.73
C VAL A 61 21.29 20.38 -1.98
N GLN A 62 22.39 19.62 -1.88
CA GLN A 62 23.36 19.48 -2.98
C GLN A 62 23.63 18.01 -3.29
N ARG A 63 23.82 17.69 -4.58
CA ARG A 63 24.28 16.38 -5.06
C ARG A 63 25.25 16.52 -6.21
N GLU A 64 26.31 15.71 -6.17
CA GLU A 64 27.41 15.73 -7.15
C GLU A 64 27.42 14.45 -7.98
N LYS A 65 27.78 14.59 -9.25
CA LYS A 65 28.08 13.47 -10.16
C LYS A 65 29.37 13.76 -10.94
N GLU A 66 30.24 12.75 -11.02
CA GLU A 66 31.48 12.83 -11.78
C GLU A 66 31.21 12.73 -13.27
N THR A 67 32.01 13.44 -14.06
CA THR A 67 32.00 13.32 -15.52
C THR A 67 32.82 12.11 -15.94
N THR A 68 32.32 11.36 -16.88
CA THR A 68 33.06 10.24 -17.51
C THR A 68 33.57 10.60 -18.86
N THR A 69 34.52 9.82 -19.44
CA THR A 69 35.09 10.02 -20.75
C THR A 69 34.06 10.08 -21.91
N GLY A 70 32.83 9.66 -21.69
CA GLY A 70 31.72 9.71 -22.64
C GLY A 70 30.74 10.85 -22.43
N GLY A 71 31.07 11.82 -21.57
CA GLY A 71 30.20 12.91 -21.16
C GLY A 71 29.27 12.53 -19.97
N VAL A 72 28.67 13.53 -19.36
CA VAL A 72 27.75 13.36 -18.23
C VAL A 72 26.33 13.34 -18.75
N ASN A 73 25.59 12.32 -18.35
CA ASN A 73 24.14 12.34 -18.38
C ASN A 73 23.68 12.53 -16.93
N TYR A 74 23.31 13.75 -16.57
CA TYR A 74 22.87 14.03 -15.21
C TYR A 74 21.42 13.60 -15.06
N THR A 75 21.18 12.64 -14.18
CA THR A 75 19.83 12.29 -13.71
C THR A 75 19.92 12.02 -12.23
N ASP A 76 19.16 12.75 -11.44
CA ASP A 76 19.11 12.57 -9.99
C ASP A 76 17.75 12.99 -9.42
N ASP A 77 17.34 12.29 -8.37
CA ASP A 77 16.07 12.49 -7.67
C ASP A 77 16.33 13.11 -6.29
N PHE A 78 15.77 14.27 -6.04
CA PHE A 78 15.78 14.94 -4.76
C PHE A 78 14.44 14.71 -4.07
N VAL A 79 14.42 13.91 -3.01
CA VAL A 79 13.25 13.79 -2.14
C VAL A 79 13.21 14.97 -1.21
N LEU A 80 12.20 15.82 -1.33
CA LEU A 80 12.07 17.09 -0.62
C LEU A 80 10.71 17.16 0.07
N PHE A 81 10.63 17.90 1.18
CA PHE A 81 9.33 18.26 1.72
C PHE A 81 8.56 19.15 0.75
N GLN A 82 7.23 18.99 0.73
CA GLN A 82 6.36 19.82 -0.09
C GLN A 82 6.60 21.30 0.17
N THR A 83 6.47 22.11 -0.86
CA THR A 83 6.42 23.56 -0.73
C THR A 83 5.02 24.00 -0.29
N GLN A 84 4.87 25.26 0.18
CA GLN A 84 3.56 25.77 0.55
C GLN A 84 2.64 25.82 -0.68
N SER A 85 1.35 25.56 -0.47
CA SER A 85 0.32 25.58 -1.51
C SER A 85 0.16 26.95 -2.19
N GLU A 86 0.60 28.02 -1.56
CA GLU A 86 0.58 29.38 -2.12
C GLU A 86 2.01 29.93 -2.20
N GLY A 87 2.61 29.88 -3.39
CA GLY A 87 3.85 30.59 -3.74
C GLY A 87 5.17 30.03 -3.20
N GLY A 88 5.14 28.90 -2.51
CA GLY A 88 6.37 28.22 -2.07
C GLY A 88 6.98 27.42 -3.22
N THR A 89 8.23 27.73 -3.57
CA THR A 89 8.95 27.05 -4.65
C THR A 89 10.41 26.90 -4.29
N VAL A 90 11.06 25.92 -4.93
CA VAL A 90 12.52 25.80 -4.89
C VAL A 90 13.12 26.27 -6.20
N SER A 91 14.36 26.74 -6.15
CA SER A 91 15.14 27.05 -7.35
C SER A 91 16.29 26.05 -7.49
N VAL A 92 16.74 25.86 -8.72
CA VAL A 92 17.81 24.91 -9.05
C VAL A 92 18.96 25.63 -9.72
N ARG A 93 20.17 25.30 -9.28
CA ARG A 93 21.42 25.75 -9.91
C ARG A 93 22.31 24.55 -10.19
N ILE A 94 22.97 24.56 -11.34
CA ILE A 94 24.01 23.60 -11.69
C ILE A 94 25.36 24.26 -11.60
N ASP A 95 26.21 23.76 -10.73
CA ASP A 95 27.61 24.17 -10.60
C ASP A 95 28.50 23.18 -11.35
N TYR A 96 29.43 23.70 -12.14
CA TYR A 96 30.46 22.96 -12.84
C TYR A 96 31.74 23.06 -12.02
N LEU A 97 32.30 21.93 -11.62
CA LEU A 97 33.47 21.88 -10.76
C LEU A 97 34.69 21.30 -11.48
N ASP A 98 35.84 21.88 -11.22
CA ASP A 98 37.11 21.35 -11.68
C ASP A 98 37.57 20.13 -10.84
N LYS A 99 38.72 19.57 -11.19
CA LYS A 99 39.33 18.44 -10.45
C LYS A 99 39.66 18.74 -8.98
N ASN A 100 39.71 20.00 -8.60
CA ASN A 100 40.00 20.45 -7.25
C ASN A 100 38.73 20.77 -6.45
N ASN A 101 37.54 20.45 -7.01
CA ASN A 101 36.22 20.79 -6.51
C ASN A 101 35.94 22.30 -6.44
N THR A 102 36.66 23.09 -7.23
CA THR A 102 36.39 24.52 -7.36
C THR A 102 35.31 24.74 -8.39
N VAL A 103 34.34 25.59 -8.08
CA VAL A 103 33.29 25.96 -9.02
C VAL A 103 33.88 26.84 -10.11
N VAL A 104 33.96 26.33 -11.32
CA VAL A 104 34.46 27.08 -12.51
C VAL A 104 33.34 27.87 -13.17
N GLN A 105 32.10 27.38 -13.06
CA GLN A 105 30.92 28.08 -13.53
C GLN A 105 29.68 27.63 -12.76
N SER A 106 28.70 28.52 -12.65
CA SER A 106 27.37 28.22 -12.10
C SER A 106 26.30 28.72 -13.06
N LYS A 107 25.30 27.91 -13.29
CA LYS A 107 24.13 28.26 -14.13
C LYS A 107 22.87 27.99 -13.35
N ALA A 108 22.03 29.00 -13.17
CA ALA A 108 20.68 28.81 -12.66
C ALA A 108 19.78 28.22 -13.74
N ILE A 109 18.93 27.29 -13.37
CA ILE A 109 17.81 26.88 -14.19
C ILE A 109 16.71 27.89 -13.97
N ASP A 110 16.29 28.58 -15.03
CA ASP A 110 15.26 29.60 -14.91
C ASP A 110 13.93 29.00 -14.53
N GLY A 111 13.29 29.66 -13.59
CA GLY A 111 12.03 29.22 -13.01
C GLY A 111 12.17 28.75 -11.57
N THR A 112 11.04 28.54 -10.98
CA THR A 112 10.90 28.02 -9.63
C THR A 112 9.91 26.86 -9.65
N PHE A 113 10.21 25.82 -8.87
CA PHE A 113 9.53 24.55 -8.97
C PHE A 113 8.77 24.25 -7.68
N PRO A 114 7.44 24.03 -7.75
CA PRO A 114 6.67 23.56 -6.61
C PRO A 114 7.03 22.10 -6.33
N ILE A 115 7.16 21.74 -5.06
CA ILE A 115 7.26 20.35 -4.64
C ILE A 115 5.91 19.96 -4.07
N LEU A 116 5.24 19.04 -4.75
CA LEU A 116 3.93 18.55 -4.36
C LEU A 116 4.07 17.21 -3.63
N PRO A 117 3.23 16.91 -2.63
CA PRO A 117 3.30 15.64 -1.92
C PRO A 117 2.96 14.50 -2.88
N ASP A 118 3.67 13.39 -2.73
CA ASP A 118 3.51 12.18 -3.54
C ASP A 118 3.68 12.35 -5.05
N ASP A 119 4.31 13.45 -5.49
CA ASP A 119 4.47 13.81 -6.89
C ASP A 119 5.93 13.93 -7.31
N THR A 120 6.18 13.81 -8.61
CA THR A 120 7.51 13.99 -9.22
C THR A 120 7.50 15.16 -10.19
N VAL A 121 8.17 16.23 -9.83
CA VAL A 121 8.44 17.36 -10.73
C VAL A 121 9.72 17.05 -11.50
N GLN A 122 9.62 16.77 -12.80
CA GLN A 122 10.79 16.54 -13.65
C GLN A 122 11.20 17.84 -14.33
N VAL A 123 12.46 18.22 -14.13
CA VAL A 123 13.11 19.37 -14.79
C VAL A 123 14.17 18.83 -15.77
N ALA A 124 13.91 18.98 -17.05
CA ALA A 124 14.87 18.66 -18.10
C ALA A 124 15.67 19.91 -18.45
N PHE A 125 17.00 19.79 -18.57
CA PHE A 125 17.89 20.90 -18.90
C PHE A 125 19.02 20.46 -19.82
N ALA A 126 19.52 21.39 -20.65
CA ALA A 126 20.68 21.12 -21.52
C ALA A 126 21.98 21.49 -20.82
N LEU A 127 23.00 20.63 -20.94
CA LEU A 127 24.37 20.88 -20.54
C LEU A 127 25.10 21.60 -21.67
N ASN A 128 24.89 22.90 -21.80
CA ASN A 128 25.57 23.71 -22.83
C ASN A 128 27.03 23.93 -22.47
N ASN A 129 27.84 24.27 -23.47
CA ASN A 129 29.25 24.65 -23.28
C ASN A 129 29.36 25.78 -22.26
N VAL A 130 30.46 25.77 -21.50
CA VAL A 130 30.71 26.70 -20.39
C VAL A 130 30.60 28.16 -20.79
N ASP A 131 30.90 28.47 -22.06
CA ASP A 131 30.98 29.84 -22.62
C ASP A 131 29.70 30.32 -23.30
N GLU A 132 28.66 29.49 -23.43
CA GLU A 132 27.42 29.89 -24.07
C GLU A 132 26.33 30.19 -23.04
N PRO A 133 25.54 31.26 -23.20
CA PRO A 133 24.37 31.46 -22.39
C PRO A 133 23.41 30.28 -22.54
N ILE A 134 22.79 29.86 -21.47
CA ILE A 134 21.77 28.81 -21.51
C ILE A 134 20.66 29.29 -22.44
N ILE A 135 20.56 28.69 -23.64
CA ILE A 135 19.34 28.81 -24.42
C ILE A 135 18.31 27.95 -23.69
N GLN A 136 17.26 28.60 -23.24
CA GLN A 136 16.20 28.03 -22.42
C GLN A 136 15.34 27.06 -23.23
N ASP A 137 15.82 25.82 -23.35
CA ASP A 137 14.94 24.70 -23.73
C ASP A 137 14.81 23.78 -22.52
N TYR A 138 14.08 24.23 -21.50
CA TYR A 138 13.61 23.33 -20.48
C TYR A 138 12.11 23.06 -20.67
N THR A 139 11.77 21.81 -20.66
CA THR A 139 10.39 21.37 -20.53
C THR A 139 10.21 20.95 -19.08
N VAL A 140 9.41 21.68 -18.34
CA VAL A 140 8.93 21.20 -17.05
C VAL A 140 7.81 20.20 -17.38
N THR A 141 8.11 18.94 -17.24
CA THR A 141 7.09 17.92 -17.31
C THR A 141 6.79 17.52 -15.86
N ILE A 142 5.64 17.89 -15.37
CA ILE A 142 5.10 17.33 -14.13
C ILE A 142 4.62 15.93 -14.51
N ALA A 143 5.42 14.92 -14.19
CA ALA A 143 5.02 13.54 -14.33
C ALA A 143 4.70 13.04 -12.92
N SER A 144 3.43 12.94 -12.61
CA SER A 144 3.00 12.23 -11.42
C SER A 144 3.08 10.74 -11.70
N GLU A 145 4.05 10.09 -11.09
CA GLU A 145 4.13 8.61 -11.03
C GLU A 145 3.58 8.11 -9.70
N GLY A 146 2.43 8.52 -9.33
CA GLY A 146 1.76 8.14 -8.10
C GLY A 146 0.66 9.14 -7.84
N TRP A 147 -0.43 8.75 -7.34
CA TRP A 147 -1.55 9.54 -6.87
C TRP A 147 -1.59 10.99 -7.37
N ASN A 148 -2.07 11.17 -8.60
CA ASN A 148 -2.39 12.46 -9.11
C ASN A 148 -3.56 13.04 -8.33
N GLU A 149 -3.31 14.07 -7.54
CA GLU A 149 -4.30 15.13 -7.37
C GLU A 149 -4.32 16.03 -8.63
N GLU A 150 -3.98 15.50 -9.80
CA GLU A 150 -4.30 16.17 -11.03
C GLU A 150 -5.80 16.12 -11.21
N ASP A 151 -6.30 17.30 -11.24
CA ASP A 151 -7.68 17.61 -11.51
C ASP A 151 -8.66 17.08 -10.47
N ILE A 152 -8.88 17.91 -9.48
CA ILE A 152 -10.25 18.14 -9.04
C ILE A 152 -11.04 18.69 -10.25
N ASN A 153 -10.96 18.00 -11.35
CA ASN A 153 -11.98 17.95 -12.36
C ASN A 153 -12.84 16.74 -11.98
N PRO A 154 -14.05 16.91 -11.49
CA PRO A 154 -14.91 15.78 -11.13
C PRO A 154 -15.22 14.85 -12.33
N GLU A 155 -14.68 15.16 -13.49
CA GLU A 155 -14.79 14.40 -14.72
C GLU A 155 -13.45 13.76 -15.18
N ALA A 156 -12.36 13.85 -14.41
CA ALA A 156 -11.11 13.17 -14.78
C ALA A 156 -11.34 11.65 -14.86
N PRO A 157 -10.93 10.98 -15.94
CA PRO A 157 -11.17 9.56 -16.07
C PRO A 157 -10.43 8.81 -14.96
N MET A 158 -11.18 8.01 -14.20
CA MET A 158 -10.67 7.15 -13.17
C MET A 158 -9.56 6.24 -13.75
N ARG A 159 -8.36 6.30 -13.17
CA ARG A 159 -7.24 5.47 -13.62
C ARG A 159 -7.43 4.03 -13.12
N ILE A 160 -7.79 3.15 -14.03
CA ILE A 160 -7.90 1.72 -13.75
C ILE A 160 -6.49 1.11 -13.87
N PRO A 161 -6.00 0.37 -12.86
CA PRO A 161 -4.71 -0.29 -12.94
C PRO A 161 -4.68 -1.31 -14.08
N ASP A 162 -3.50 -1.51 -14.68
CA ASP A 162 -3.33 -2.42 -15.80
C ASP A 162 -3.78 -3.86 -15.44
N GLY A 163 -4.55 -4.44 -16.35
CA GLY A 163 -5.10 -5.79 -16.18
C GLY A 163 -6.34 -5.88 -15.30
N TYR A 164 -6.77 -4.79 -14.66
CA TYR A 164 -8.02 -4.79 -13.88
C TYR A 164 -9.22 -4.46 -14.76
N ARG A 165 -10.32 -5.17 -14.52
CA ARG A 165 -11.64 -4.82 -15.03
C ARG A 165 -12.29 -3.84 -14.06
N TYR A 166 -12.61 -2.64 -14.52
CA TYR A 166 -13.48 -1.73 -13.80
C TYR A 166 -14.89 -2.28 -13.71
N VAL A 167 -15.45 -2.24 -12.51
CA VAL A 167 -16.85 -2.57 -12.24
C VAL A 167 -17.57 -1.28 -11.86
N SER A 168 -18.46 -0.83 -12.74
CA SER A 168 -19.30 0.34 -12.45
C SER A 168 -20.26 0.07 -11.29
N PRO A 169 -20.64 1.08 -10.49
CA PRO A 169 -21.62 0.91 -9.41
C PRO A 169 -22.99 0.35 -9.86
N GLU A 170 -23.35 0.53 -11.12
CA GLU A 170 -24.59 0.01 -11.72
C GLU A 170 -24.47 -1.46 -12.17
N GLU A 171 -23.25 -1.99 -12.26
CA GLU A 171 -23.00 -3.37 -12.63
C GLU A 171 -23.14 -4.31 -11.44
N ASN A 172 -23.48 -5.56 -11.72
CA ASN A 172 -23.57 -6.60 -10.69
C ASN A 172 -22.21 -7.26 -10.48
N LEU A 173 -21.48 -6.83 -9.42
CA LEU A 173 -20.16 -7.36 -9.06
C LEU A 173 -20.16 -8.88 -8.91
N GLU A 174 -21.20 -9.46 -8.30
CA GLU A 174 -21.29 -10.91 -8.09
C GLU A 174 -21.36 -11.67 -9.42
N SER A 175 -22.17 -11.20 -10.36
CA SER A 175 -22.30 -11.83 -11.68
C SER A 175 -21.01 -11.73 -12.48
N ILE A 176 -20.34 -10.59 -12.44
CA ILE A 176 -19.04 -10.36 -13.10
C ILE A 176 -17.98 -11.30 -12.51
N CYS A 177 -17.86 -11.31 -11.19
CA CYS A 177 -16.88 -12.15 -10.49
C CYS A 177 -17.10 -13.64 -10.84
N LYS A 178 -18.34 -14.13 -10.76
CA LYS A 178 -18.68 -15.51 -11.11
C LYS A 178 -18.37 -15.85 -12.55
N SER A 179 -18.71 -14.97 -13.48
CA SER A 179 -18.42 -15.16 -14.90
C SER A 179 -16.92 -15.27 -15.17
N MET A 180 -16.11 -14.37 -14.60
CA MET A 180 -14.65 -14.40 -14.77
C MET A 180 -14.01 -15.60 -14.08
N LEU A 181 -14.52 -16.02 -12.92
CA LEU A 181 -14.04 -17.22 -12.23
C LEU A 181 -14.33 -18.50 -13.04
N ALA A 182 -15.45 -18.54 -13.75
CA ALA A 182 -15.84 -19.68 -14.58
C ALA A 182 -15.16 -19.72 -15.96
N ASP A 183 -14.65 -18.60 -16.44
CA ASP A 183 -14.02 -18.48 -17.76
C ASP A 183 -12.61 -19.10 -17.75
N ALA A 184 -12.43 -20.22 -18.44
CA ALA A 184 -11.16 -20.94 -18.53
C ALA A 184 -10.05 -20.15 -19.25
N SER A 185 -10.39 -19.13 -20.04
CA SER A 185 -9.42 -18.26 -20.71
C SER A 185 -8.82 -17.19 -19.78
N VAL A 186 -9.47 -16.96 -18.64
CA VAL A 186 -9.03 -16.01 -17.61
C VAL A 186 -8.18 -16.75 -16.56
N ASN A 187 -6.91 -16.45 -16.48
CA ASN A 187 -5.99 -17.07 -15.51
C ASN A 187 -6.14 -16.50 -14.09
N GLU A 188 -6.45 -15.22 -13.98
CA GLU A 188 -6.64 -14.49 -12.72
C GLU A 188 -7.78 -13.49 -12.85
N VAL A 189 -8.53 -13.28 -11.78
CA VAL A 189 -9.64 -12.32 -11.74
C VAL A 189 -9.16 -11.06 -11.05
N LYS A 190 -9.14 -9.92 -11.77
CA LYS A 190 -8.77 -8.61 -11.26
C LYS A 190 -9.91 -7.63 -11.43
N LEU A 191 -10.48 -7.16 -10.31
CA LEU A 191 -11.64 -6.26 -10.28
C LEU A 191 -11.28 -4.95 -9.60
N PHE A 192 -11.67 -3.84 -10.22
CA PHE A 192 -11.44 -2.50 -9.70
C PHE A 192 -12.76 -1.78 -9.43
N LEU A 193 -12.93 -1.28 -8.21
CA LEU A 193 -14.18 -0.70 -7.69
C LEU A 193 -14.02 0.80 -7.46
N LYS A 194 -15.04 1.59 -7.75
CA LYS A 194 -15.06 3.03 -7.54
C LYS A 194 -15.14 3.38 -6.05
N ALA A 195 -14.34 4.33 -5.58
CA ALA A 195 -14.43 4.89 -4.24
C ALA A 195 -15.84 5.48 -3.97
N GLY A 196 -16.28 5.46 -2.73
CA GLY A 196 -17.58 5.96 -2.31
C GLY A 196 -18.79 5.14 -2.81
N ALA A 197 -18.58 4.16 -3.68
CA ALA A 197 -19.67 3.36 -4.21
C ALA A 197 -19.90 2.06 -3.38
N THR A 198 -21.11 1.51 -3.49
CA THR A 198 -21.51 0.29 -2.79
C THR A 198 -21.66 -0.87 -3.74
N TYR A 199 -21.08 -2.00 -3.39
CA TYR A 199 -21.09 -3.23 -4.17
C TYR A 199 -21.58 -4.41 -3.35
N LYS A 200 -22.15 -5.41 -4.04
CA LYS A 200 -22.54 -6.69 -3.45
C LYS A 200 -21.85 -7.84 -4.17
N LEU A 201 -21.11 -8.65 -3.41
CA LEU A 201 -20.40 -9.79 -3.98
C LEU A 201 -21.14 -11.12 -3.78
N GLY A 202 -21.92 -11.26 -2.71
CA GLY A 202 -22.56 -12.53 -2.37
C GLY A 202 -21.56 -13.61 -1.92
N THR A 203 -22.05 -14.83 -1.79
CA THR A 203 -21.22 -15.98 -1.42
C THR A 203 -20.50 -16.53 -2.66
N GLN A 204 -19.21 -16.68 -2.57
CA GLN A 204 -18.36 -17.28 -3.60
C GLN A 204 -17.86 -18.63 -3.13
N THR A 205 -18.23 -19.68 -3.83
CA THR A 205 -17.84 -21.06 -3.51
C THR A 205 -16.94 -21.62 -4.59
N GLU A 206 -16.00 -22.48 -4.18
CA GLU A 206 -15.14 -23.23 -5.10
C GLU A 206 -14.31 -22.35 -6.05
N ILE A 207 -13.74 -21.26 -5.52
CA ILE A 207 -12.88 -20.34 -6.29
C ILE A 207 -11.61 -21.09 -6.72
N PRO A 208 -11.35 -21.26 -8.04
CA PRO A 208 -10.28 -22.10 -8.54
C PRO A 208 -9.01 -21.34 -8.95
N LYS A 209 -8.98 -20.03 -8.86
CA LYS A 209 -7.88 -19.18 -9.38
C LYS A 209 -7.68 -17.94 -8.56
N ALA A 210 -6.59 -17.20 -8.84
CA ALA A 210 -6.25 -15.97 -8.18
C ALA A 210 -7.35 -14.90 -8.31
N LEU A 211 -7.57 -14.14 -7.23
CA LEU A 211 -8.60 -13.11 -7.14
C LEU A 211 -8.03 -11.85 -6.50
N TYR A 212 -8.15 -10.75 -7.21
CA TYR A 212 -7.81 -9.41 -6.75
C TYR A 212 -9.07 -8.53 -6.79
N ILE A 213 -9.41 -7.93 -5.67
CA ILE A 213 -10.47 -6.92 -5.57
C ILE A 213 -9.85 -5.66 -4.96
N MET A 214 -9.71 -4.64 -5.78
CA MET A 214 -9.11 -3.37 -5.39
C MET A 214 -10.13 -2.24 -5.51
N GLY A 215 -10.28 -1.46 -4.46
CA GLY A 215 -10.99 -0.20 -4.52
C GLY A 215 -10.10 0.92 -5.04
N GLN A 216 -10.69 1.86 -5.74
CA GLN A 216 -10.05 3.15 -5.99
C GLN A 216 -9.67 3.76 -4.66
N ALA A 217 -8.48 4.28 -4.56
CA ALA A 217 -8.12 5.02 -3.38
C ALA A 217 -8.98 6.28 -3.26
N PRO A 218 -9.54 6.54 -2.07
CA PRO A 218 -10.46 7.64 -1.89
C PRO A 218 -9.73 8.98 -1.99
N GLY A 219 -10.31 9.93 -2.71
CA GLY A 219 -9.91 11.34 -2.67
C GLY A 219 -10.27 11.99 -1.34
N ASP A 220 -9.94 13.30 -1.21
CA ASP A 220 -10.27 14.06 -0.01
C ASP A 220 -11.79 14.09 0.24
N GLY A 221 -12.18 13.56 1.41
CA GLY A 221 -13.58 13.46 1.81
C GLY A 221 -14.37 12.31 1.17
N GLU A 222 -13.78 11.53 0.31
CA GLU A 222 -14.40 10.30 -0.20
C GLU A 222 -14.22 9.13 0.77
N GLU A 223 -15.18 8.22 0.74
CA GLU A 223 -15.10 6.95 1.48
C GLU A 223 -14.48 5.88 0.58
N LEU A 224 -13.89 4.85 1.21
CA LEU A 224 -13.48 3.64 0.49
C LEU A 224 -14.66 3.01 -0.25
N ALA A 225 -14.40 2.26 -1.31
CA ALA A 225 -15.42 1.42 -1.94
C ALA A 225 -16.00 0.45 -0.89
N PHE A 226 -17.31 0.50 -0.70
CA PHE A 226 -18.00 -0.35 0.28
C PHE A 226 -18.46 -1.66 -0.38
N MET A 227 -18.02 -2.78 0.17
CA MET A 227 -18.36 -4.11 -0.34
C MET A 227 -19.09 -4.94 0.72
N GLU A 228 -20.38 -5.21 0.48
CA GLU A 228 -21.11 -6.26 1.19
C GLU A 228 -20.82 -7.60 0.54
N MET A 229 -20.33 -8.56 1.31
CA MET A 229 -20.00 -9.88 0.78
C MET A 229 -20.53 -11.03 1.63
N GLY A 230 -20.79 -12.15 0.99
CA GLY A 230 -20.94 -13.44 1.66
C GLY A 230 -19.57 -14.05 1.97
N ASN A 231 -19.58 -15.29 2.45
CA ASN A 231 -18.33 -16.02 2.65
C ASN A 231 -17.72 -16.50 1.33
N MET A 232 -16.42 -16.70 1.36
CA MET A 232 -15.64 -17.27 0.26
C MET A 232 -15.16 -18.69 0.60
N SER A 233 -15.00 -19.52 -0.41
CA SER A 233 -14.41 -20.86 -0.32
C SER A 233 -13.50 -21.10 -1.51
N ILE A 234 -12.35 -21.71 -1.27
CA ILE A 234 -11.35 -21.99 -2.30
C ILE A 234 -11.38 -23.49 -2.59
N ASN A 235 -11.35 -23.85 -3.85
CA ASN A 235 -11.24 -25.25 -4.26
C ASN A 235 -10.34 -25.36 -5.50
N CYS A 236 -9.09 -25.72 -5.28
CA CYS A 236 -8.09 -25.89 -6.33
C CYS A 236 -7.11 -27.01 -5.92
N PRO A 237 -7.49 -28.28 -6.08
CA PRO A 237 -6.68 -29.40 -5.60
C PRO A 237 -5.40 -29.63 -6.40
N ASP A 238 -5.37 -29.22 -7.67
CA ASP A 238 -4.36 -29.63 -8.64
C ASP A 238 -3.31 -28.55 -8.94
N ALA A 239 -3.49 -27.33 -8.40
CA ALA A 239 -2.59 -26.22 -8.64
C ALA A 239 -2.44 -25.32 -7.40
N ILE A 240 -1.33 -24.58 -7.35
CA ILE A 240 -1.14 -23.52 -6.36
C ILE A 240 -1.74 -22.23 -6.92
N ILE A 241 -2.63 -21.61 -6.14
CA ILE A 241 -3.16 -20.29 -6.42
C ILE A 241 -2.16 -19.27 -5.88
N GLU A 242 -1.75 -18.32 -6.70
CA GLU A 242 -0.74 -17.34 -6.30
C GLU A 242 -1.27 -16.43 -5.20
N VAL A 243 -2.48 -15.85 -5.37
CA VAL A 243 -2.94 -14.82 -4.43
C VAL A 243 -4.45 -14.64 -4.36
N PHE A 244 -4.91 -14.27 -3.16
CA PHE A 244 -6.17 -13.57 -2.90
C PHE A 244 -5.81 -12.21 -2.28
N HIS A 245 -6.17 -11.13 -2.97
CA HIS A 245 -5.80 -9.78 -2.56
C HIS A 245 -7.01 -8.85 -2.49
N PHE A 246 -7.12 -8.15 -1.36
CA PHE A 246 -8.16 -7.14 -1.11
C PHE A 246 -7.46 -5.84 -0.73
N GLU A 247 -7.72 -4.76 -1.45
CA GLU A 247 -7.04 -3.49 -1.20
C GLU A 247 -8.01 -2.30 -1.32
N ASN A 248 -7.84 -1.29 -0.45
CA ASN A 248 -8.62 -0.05 -0.44
C ASN A 248 -10.14 -0.28 -0.37
N LEU A 249 -10.58 -1.15 0.52
CA LEU A 249 -11.98 -1.56 0.63
C LEU A 249 -12.52 -1.39 2.06
N LYS A 250 -13.78 -0.99 2.15
CA LYS A 250 -14.57 -1.15 3.36
C LYS A 250 -15.47 -2.38 3.19
N ILE A 251 -15.20 -3.41 3.99
CA ILE A 251 -15.82 -4.72 3.80
C ILE A 251 -16.74 -5.04 4.96
N LYS A 252 -17.97 -5.43 4.63
CA LYS A 252 -18.93 -6.02 5.58
C LYS A 252 -19.27 -7.43 5.16
N VAL A 253 -18.94 -8.39 6.02
CA VAL A 253 -19.29 -9.79 5.79
C VAL A 253 -20.71 -10.05 6.28
N THR A 254 -21.62 -10.42 5.38
CA THR A 254 -23.04 -10.63 5.69
C THR A 254 -23.34 -12.04 6.20
N THR A 255 -22.37 -12.95 6.09
CA THR A 255 -22.40 -14.31 6.68
C THR A 255 -21.54 -14.38 7.94
N SER A 256 -21.36 -15.57 8.50
CA SER A 256 -20.58 -15.72 9.73
C SER A 256 -19.08 -15.58 9.54
N ASP A 257 -18.57 -15.91 8.36
CA ASP A 257 -17.13 -16.03 8.12
C ASP A 257 -16.73 -15.31 6.84
N PHE A 258 -15.50 -14.78 6.81
CA PHE A 258 -14.93 -14.26 5.56
C PHE A 258 -14.55 -15.41 4.62
N PHE A 259 -13.65 -16.29 5.08
CA PHE A 259 -13.36 -17.57 4.43
C PHE A 259 -13.96 -18.71 5.25
N LYS A 260 -14.69 -19.62 4.59
CA LYS A 260 -15.24 -20.80 5.19
C LYS A 260 -14.94 -22.02 4.33
N PHE A 261 -14.06 -22.87 4.83
CA PHE A 261 -13.64 -24.09 4.13
C PHE A 261 -14.28 -25.32 4.79
N LYS A 262 -14.93 -26.11 3.98
CA LYS A 262 -15.45 -27.42 4.39
C LYS A 262 -14.45 -28.50 4.01
N ASN A 263 -14.73 -29.26 2.98
CA ASN A 263 -13.89 -30.36 2.52
C ASN A 263 -13.24 -30.07 1.15
N GLN A 264 -13.01 -28.82 0.85
CA GLN A 264 -12.29 -28.39 -0.36
C GLN A 264 -10.77 -28.56 -0.14
N ALA A 265 -10.06 -28.89 -1.22
CA ALA A 265 -8.60 -28.92 -1.23
C ALA A 265 -8.06 -27.68 -1.93
N PHE A 266 -7.04 -27.04 -1.37
CA PHE A 266 -6.36 -25.92 -2.00
C PHE A 266 -4.97 -25.69 -1.41
N HIS A 267 -4.13 -25.03 -2.20
CA HIS A 267 -2.90 -24.41 -1.75
C HIS A 267 -2.84 -22.99 -2.32
N VAL A 268 -2.76 -21.99 -1.46
CA VAL A 268 -2.65 -20.55 -1.82
C VAL A 268 -1.34 -20.01 -1.29
N SER A 269 -0.55 -19.34 -2.13
CA SER A 269 0.70 -18.74 -1.67
C SER A 269 0.44 -17.55 -0.75
N THR A 270 -0.45 -16.63 -1.13
CA THR A 270 -0.71 -15.44 -0.31
C THR A 270 -2.19 -15.08 -0.26
N ILE A 271 -2.68 -14.81 0.95
CA ILE A 271 -3.96 -14.13 1.17
C ILE A 271 -3.68 -12.83 1.89
N SER A 272 -4.11 -11.70 1.32
CA SER A 272 -3.74 -10.39 1.83
C SER A 272 -4.88 -9.38 1.85
N TRP A 273 -4.88 -8.56 2.89
CA TRP A 273 -5.70 -7.36 3.03
C TRP A 273 -4.78 -6.17 3.25
N LYS A 274 -4.98 -5.12 2.45
CA LYS A 274 -4.18 -3.90 2.53
C LYS A 274 -5.09 -2.67 2.47
N ASN A 275 -4.85 -1.72 3.37
CA ASN A 275 -5.65 -0.49 3.46
C ASN A 275 -7.16 -0.76 3.55
N CYS A 276 -7.58 -1.82 4.24
CA CYS A 276 -8.98 -2.21 4.35
C CYS A 276 -9.58 -1.87 5.70
N GLU A 277 -10.88 -1.58 5.71
CA GLU A 277 -11.70 -1.56 6.92
C GLU A 277 -12.66 -2.76 6.87
N ILE A 278 -12.56 -3.66 7.84
CA ILE A 278 -13.46 -4.80 7.98
C ILE A 278 -14.28 -4.60 9.25
N SER A 279 -15.62 -4.53 9.12
CA SER A 279 -16.51 -4.25 10.24
C SER A 279 -17.51 -5.36 10.47
N ASP A 280 -17.96 -5.45 11.73
CA ASP A 280 -19.07 -6.31 12.15
C ASP A 280 -18.92 -7.78 11.77
N LEU A 281 -17.69 -8.29 11.76
CA LEU A 281 -17.43 -9.70 11.48
C LEU A 281 -18.10 -10.56 12.57
N VAL A 282 -19.01 -11.42 12.16
CA VAL A 282 -19.86 -12.17 13.08
C VAL A 282 -19.10 -13.31 13.77
N ARG A 283 -18.14 -13.95 13.06
CA ARG A 283 -17.40 -15.07 13.63
C ARG A 283 -15.90 -15.01 13.34
N THR A 284 -15.44 -15.26 12.11
CA THR A 284 -14.01 -15.43 11.83
C THR A 284 -13.61 -15.01 10.43
N MET A 285 -12.37 -14.58 10.31
CA MET A 285 -11.74 -14.32 8.99
C MET A 285 -11.41 -15.63 8.26
N TRP A 286 -11.09 -16.68 9.01
CA TRP A 286 -10.65 -17.95 8.46
C TRP A 286 -11.21 -19.09 9.29
N TYR A 287 -12.06 -19.89 8.69
CA TYR A 287 -12.67 -21.06 9.34
C TYR A 287 -12.41 -22.33 8.55
N GLN A 288 -11.65 -23.22 9.15
CA GLN A 288 -11.48 -24.61 8.67
C GLN A 288 -12.32 -25.56 9.53
N GLU A 289 -13.04 -26.48 8.90
CA GLU A 289 -13.73 -27.51 9.65
C GLU A 289 -12.72 -28.47 10.28
N VAL A 290 -12.94 -28.80 11.55
CA VAL A 290 -12.04 -29.65 12.37
C VAL A 290 -11.76 -31.02 11.72
N ASN A 291 -12.71 -31.51 10.93
CA ASN A 291 -12.61 -32.82 10.30
C ASN A 291 -12.25 -32.77 8.80
N ALA A 292 -11.80 -31.63 8.29
CA ALA A 292 -11.41 -31.52 6.89
C ALA A 292 -10.29 -32.53 6.57
N ALA A 293 -10.63 -33.53 5.74
CA ALA A 293 -9.68 -34.54 5.30
C ALA A 293 -8.80 -34.06 4.15
N GLN A 294 -9.22 -32.99 3.48
CA GLN A 294 -8.55 -32.42 2.32
C GLN A 294 -7.46 -31.43 2.75
N LYS A 295 -6.40 -31.37 1.99
CA LYS A 295 -5.29 -30.46 2.23
C LYS A 295 -5.68 -29.02 1.95
N GLN A 296 -5.58 -28.14 2.95
CA GLN A 296 -5.98 -26.74 2.89
C GLN A 296 -4.86 -25.88 3.44
N ILE A 297 -4.08 -25.28 2.54
CA ILE A 297 -2.85 -24.55 2.89
C ILE A 297 -2.91 -23.10 2.40
N ALA A 298 -2.45 -22.17 3.24
CA ALA A 298 -2.00 -20.85 2.86
C ALA A 298 -0.56 -20.64 3.36
N ASP A 299 0.36 -20.28 2.46
CA ASP A 299 1.74 -20.04 2.90
C ASP A 299 1.82 -18.73 3.69
N HIS A 300 1.12 -17.69 3.26
CA HIS A 300 1.12 -16.39 3.91
C HIS A 300 -0.30 -15.84 4.09
N ILE A 301 -0.61 -15.38 5.29
CA ILE A 301 -1.75 -14.49 5.59
C ILE A 301 -1.19 -13.14 6.00
N VAL A 302 -1.46 -12.09 5.20
CA VAL A 302 -0.90 -10.76 5.38
C VAL A 302 -2.01 -9.73 5.60
N ILE A 303 -1.91 -8.96 6.68
CA ILE A 303 -2.81 -7.85 7.02
C ILE A 303 -1.94 -6.62 7.22
N GLU A 304 -2.12 -5.61 6.37
CA GLU A 304 -1.32 -4.40 6.38
C GLU A 304 -2.21 -3.14 6.29
N ASN A 305 -1.95 -2.16 7.16
CA ASN A 305 -2.69 -0.89 7.23
C ASN A 305 -4.21 -1.07 7.31
N CYS A 306 -4.68 -2.08 8.04
CA CYS A 306 -6.10 -2.42 8.13
C CYS A 306 -6.73 -2.02 9.47
N ARG A 307 -8.04 -1.83 9.45
CA ARG A 307 -8.86 -1.60 10.63
C ARG A 307 -9.94 -2.67 10.72
N PHE A 308 -9.90 -3.44 11.78
CA PHE A 308 -10.93 -4.42 12.12
C PHE A 308 -11.77 -3.86 13.25
N LEU A 309 -13.04 -3.61 13.00
CA LEU A 309 -13.95 -2.97 13.93
C LEU A 309 -15.12 -3.90 14.29
N GLY A 310 -15.46 -3.95 15.56
CA GLY A 310 -16.61 -4.71 16.01
C GLY A 310 -16.46 -6.22 15.85
N LEU A 311 -15.25 -6.75 16.02
CA LEU A 311 -15.00 -8.18 15.89
C LEU A 311 -15.78 -8.98 16.93
N ASN A 312 -16.47 -10.02 16.46
CA ASN A 312 -17.11 -11.02 17.29
C ASN A 312 -16.51 -12.38 16.97
N SER A 313 -16.45 -13.28 17.91
CA SER A 313 -16.06 -14.65 17.62
C SER A 313 -17.03 -15.63 18.25
N GLY A 314 -17.83 -16.25 17.44
CA GLY A 314 -18.83 -17.23 17.86
C GLY A 314 -18.24 -18.59 18.26
N GLY A 315 -17.16 -18.60 19.07
CA GLY A 315 -16.55 -19.83 19.57
C GLY A 315 -15.32 -20.31 18.78
N SER A 316 -14.93 -19.61 17.72
CA SER A 316 -13.66 -19.80 16.99
C SER A 316 -12.78 -18.57 17.19
N GLY A 317 -11.47 -18.65 17.04
CA GLY A 317 -10.61 -17.48 17.00
C GLY A 317 -10.88 -16.63 15.75
N LEU A 318 -10.23 -15.48 15.64
CA LEU A 318 -10.30 -14.69 14.41
C LEU A 318 -9.76 -15.51 13.20
N PHE A 319 -8.76 -16.34 13.45
CA PHE A 319 -8.29 -17.39 12.54
C PHE A 319 -8.45 -18.75 13.19
N GLY A 320 -9.47 -19.49 12.77
CA GLY A 320 -9.78 -20.83 13.27
C GLY A 320 -9.17 -21.88 12.34
N LEU A 321 -8.02 -22.42 12.73
CA LEU A 321 -7.27 -23.43 11.95
C LEU A 321 -7.78 -24.83 12.24
N SER A 322 -7.67 -25.73 11.28
CA SER A 322 -7.96 -27.13 11.48
C SER A 322 -6.92 -27.78 12.40
N THR A 323 -7.39 -28.56 13.38
CA THR A 323 -6.51 -29.30 14.29
C THR A 323 -6.01 -30.62 13.70
N LYS A 324 -6.45 -31.00 12.51
CA LYS A 324 -6.11 -32.26 11.85
C LYS A 324 -5.17 -32.12 10.65
N GLN A 325 -4.79 -30.89 10.33
CA GLN A 325 -3.86 -30.63 9.23
C GLN A 325 -2.50 -30.20 9.74
N ASP A 326 -1.47 -30.68 9.07
CA ASP A 326 -0.11 -30.22 9.31
C ASP A 326 0.07 -28.83 8.70
N ALA A 327 0.42 -27.84 9.51
CA ALA A 327 0.72 -26.46 9.10
C ALA A 327 -0.23 -25.87 8.03
N PRO A 328 -1.53 -25.68 8.34
CA PRO A 328 -2.48 -25.11 7.37
C PRO A 328 -2.18 -23.66 7.02
N VAL A 329 -1.43 -22.94 7.85
CA VAL A 329 -0.87 -21.60 7.56
C VAL A 329 0.57 -21.57 8.04
N HIS A 330 1.50 -21.13 7.19
CA HIS A 330 2.91 -21.08 7.53
C HIS A 330 3.32 -19.74 8.15
N ASN A 331 2.77 -18.64 7.65
CA ASN A 331 3.14 -17.31 8.10
C ASN A 331 1.91 -16.41 8.29
N PHE A 332 1.80 -15.81 9.46
CA PHE A 332 0.91 -14.67 9.70
C PHE A 332 1.74 -13.39 9.83
N VAL A 333 1.36 -12.36 9.09
CA VAL A 333 2.00 -11.05 9.11
C VAL A 333 0.95 -9.98 9.35
N PHE A 334 1.00 -9.34 10.50
CA PHE A 334 0.13 -8.22 10.88
C PHE A 334 0.98 -6.96 11.02
N LYS A 335 0.72 -5.95 10.17
CA LYS A 335 1.49 -4.71 10.16
C LYS A 335 0.58 -3.48 10.18
N ASN A 336 0.94 -2.49 10.97
CA ASN A 336 0.31 -1.16 11.00
C ASN A 336 -1.22 -1.23 11.12
N SER A 337 -1.77 -2.20 11.85
CA SER A 337 -3.18 -2.52 11.83
C SER A 337 -3.83 -2.42 13.21
N THR A 338 -5.12 -2.11 13.22
CA THR A 338 -5.92 -2.01 14.46
C THR A 338 -6.97 -3.10 14.47
N PHE A 339 -7.05 -3.83 15.58
CA PHE A 339 -8.04 -4.87 15.84
C PHE A 339 -8.86 -4.47 17.07
N HIS A 340 -10.14 -4.19 16.87
CA HIS A 340 -11.06 -3.84 17.93
C HIS A 340 -12.19 -4.87 18.02
N ALA A 341 -12.30 -5.56 19.14
CA ALA A 341 -13.33 -6.55 19.38
C ALA A 341 -14.47 -6.01 20.23
N ASN A 342 -15.70 -6.39 19.88
CA ASN A 342 -16.87 -6.19 20.72
C ASN A 342 -17.07 -7.36 21.66
N ASN A 343 -16.92 -8.58 21.16
CA ASN A 343 -17.12 -9.81 21.91
C ASN A 343 -16.27 -10.95 21.34
N LEU A 344 -14.98 -10.93 21.64
CA LEU A 344 -14.08 -12.00 21.26
C LEU A 344 -14.03 -13.04 22.37
N THR A 345 -14.54 -14.25 22.11
CA THR A 345 -14.64 -15.32 23.11
C THR A 345 -13.50 -16.34 22.99
N LYS A 346 -12.66 -16.24 21.98
CA LYS A 346 -11.52 -17.11 21.70
C LYS A 346 -10.28 -16.30 21.32
N ALA A 347 -9.15 -16.97 21.27
CA ALA A 347 -7.87 -16.38 20.90
C ALA A 347 -7.88 -15.80 19.48
N LEU A 348 -6.86 -14.98 19.16
CA LEU A 348 -6.67 -14.45 17.81
C LEU A 348 -6.49 -15.59 16.80
N ILE A 349 -5.63 -16.55 17.12
CA ILE A 349 -5.40 -17.78 16.34
C ILE A 349 -5.71 -18.97 17.21
N THR A 350 -6.57 -19.88 16.72
CA THR A 350 -6.97 -21.11 17.41
C THR A 350 -6.78 -22.33 16.54
N GLY A 351 -6.81 -23.51 17.13
CA GLY A 351 -6.69 -24.80 16.41
C GLY A 351 -5.26 -25.25 16.18
N LEU A 352 -4.31 -24.64 16.84
CA LEU A 352 -2.89 -25.00 16.71
C LEU A 352 -2.52 -26.32 17.40
N GLY A 353 -3.47 -26.97 18.04
CA GLY A 353 -3.26 -28.15 18.90
C GLY A 353 -2.66 -29.39 18.22
N SER A 354 -2.67 -29.48 16.90
CA SER A 354 -2.18 -30.65 16.17
C SER A 354 -1.19 -30.29 15.06
N MET A 355 -0.80 -29.04 14.95
CA MET A 355 0.16 -28.62 13.93
C MET A 355 1.53 -29.23 14.21
N THR A 356 2.09 -29.89 13.22
CA THR A 356 3.44 -30.49 13.26
C THR A 356 4.45 -29.67 12.47
N GLY A 357 4.00 -28.69 11.69
CA GLY A 357 4.82 -27.78 10.89
C GLY A 357 5.19 -26.50 11.61
N GLU A 358 6.06 -25.72 10.98
CA GLU A 358 6.48 -24.41 11.46
C GLU A 358 5.38 -23.35 11.19
N LEU A 359 5.10 -22.54 12.21
CA LEU A 359 4.24 -21.37 12.11
C LEU A 359 5.00 -20.14 12.57
N ASN A 360 5.11 -19.16 11.70
CA ASN A 360 5.69 -17.86 12.00
C ASN A 360 4.58 -16.82 12.18
N VAL A 361 4.67 -16.01 13.23
CA VAL A 361 3.74 -14.89 13.48
C VAL A 361 4.55 -13.62 13.67
N THR A 362 4.37 -12.67 12.75
CA THR A 362 4.98 -11.34 12.81
C THR A 362 3.92 -10.30 13.14
N ILE A 363 4.16 -9.49 14.16
CA ILE A 363 3.28 -8.40 14.58
C ILE A 363 4.11 -7.13 14.69
N GLU A 364 3.85 -6.15 13.84
CA GLU A 364 4.55 -4.87 13.81
C GLU A 364 3.57 -3.70 13.86
N ASN A 365 3.76 -2.76 14.79
CA ASN A 365 2.97 -1.53 14.90
C ASN A 365 1.44 -1.78 14.92
N CYS A 366 0.99 -2.84 15.58
CA CYS A 366 -0.42 -3.19 15.67
C CYS A 366 -1.03 -2.78 17.01
N THR A 367 -2.29 -2.39 16.96
CA THR A 367 -3.08 -2.05 18.15
C THR A 367 -4.21 -3.07 18.32
N PHE A 368 -4.31 -3.65 19.52
CA PHE A 368 -5.35 -4.62 19.88
C PHE A 368 -6.19 -4.06 21.02
N VAL A 369 -7.48 -3.83 20.75
CA VAL A 369 -8.43 -3.28 21.72
C VAL A 369 -9.48 -4.31 22.04
N SER A 370 -9.66 -4.60 23.34
CA SER A 370 -10.65 -5.57 23.83
C SER A 370 -10.53 -6.97 23.23
N MET A 371 -9.33 -7.35 22.76
CA MET A 371 -9.09 -8.63 22.09
C MET A 371 -8.85 -9.80 23.04
N ALA A 372 -8.62 -9.54 24.33
CA ALA A 372 -8.39 -10.57 25.35
C ALA A 372 -9.24 -10.29 26.59
N PRO A 373 -10.47 -10.78 26.68
CA PRO A 373 -11.20 -10.77 27.94
C PRO A 373 -10.47 -11.63 28.99
N ALA A 374 -10.67 -11.32 30.27
CA ALA A 374 -9.85 -11.71 31.43
C ALA A 374 -9.51 -13.21 31.66
N ALA A 375 -9.88 -14.08 30.74
CA ALA A 375 -9.61 -15.53 30.84
C ALA A 375 -9.16 -16.13 29.50
N MET A 376 -8.64 -15.34 28.55
CA MET A 376 -8.32 -15.83 27.22
C MET A 376 -6.83 -15.84 26.92
N THR A 377 -6.43 -16.88 26.23
CA THR A 377 -5.12 -17.00 25.57
C THR A 377 -5.17 -16.22 24.25
N PHE A 378 -4.24 -15.31 24.02
CA PHE A 378 -4.19 -14.54 22.76
C PHE A 378 -3.85 -15.44 21.57
N PHE A 379 -2.95 -16.40 21.78
CA PHE A 379 -2.64 -17.50 20.87
C PHE A 379 -2.86 -18.83 21.58
N ASP A 380 -3.62 -19.72 20.95
CA ASP A 380 -3.77 -21.10 21.45
C ASP A 380 -2.64 -21.98 20.88
N LEU A 381 -1.50 -21.89 21.53
CA LEU A 381 -0.27 -22.58 21.13
C LEU A 381 -0.17 -23.94 21.80
N ASN A 382 -0.01 -24.97 21.01
CA ASN A 382 0.33 -26.29 21.55
C ASN A 382 1.86 -26.40 21.73
N PRO A 383 2.34 -26.79 22.94
CA PRO A 383 3.76 -26.95 23.19
C PRO A 383 4.46 -28.06 22.39
N LYS A 384 3.73 -28.82 21.57
CA LYS A 384 4.29 -29.81 20.64
C LYS A 384 4.74 -29.21 19.31
N ASN A 385 4.45 -27.95 19.04
CA ASN A 385 4.77 -27.30 17.78
C ASN A 385 6.05 -26.49 17.90
N THR A 386 6.88 -26.56 16.88
CA THR A 386 7.98 -25.62 16.67
C THR A 386 7.42 -24.34 16.06
N SER A 387 7.05 -23.39 16.89
CA SER A 387 6.55 -22.08 16.43
C SER A 387 7.53 -21.00 16.83
N SER A 388 7.76 -20.04 15.97
CA SER A 388 8.57 -18.87 16.27
C SER A 388 7.71 -17.60 16.25
N PHE A 389 8.01 -16.67 17.16
CA PHE A 389 7.40 -15.35 17.25
C PHE A 389 8.50 -14.30 17.06
N HIS A 390 8.25 -13.35 16.17
CA HIS A 390 9.13 -12.24 15.91
C HIS A 390 8.36 -10.91 15.99
#